data_ba2cb372cd6d71b760d6da6c8d57ae80
#
_entry.id   ba2cb372cd6d71b760d6da6c8d57ae80
#
_cell.length_a   1.000
_cell.length_b   1.000
_cell.length_c   1.000
_cell.angle_alpha   90.00
_cell.angle_beta   90.00
_cell.angle_gamma   90.00
#
_symmetry.space_group_name_H-M   'P 1'
#
loop_
_entity.id
_entity.type
_entity.pdbx_description
1 polymer ?
#
loop_
_entity_poly.entity_id
_entity_poly.type
_entity_poly.pdbx_seq_one_letter_code
_entity_poly.pdbx_strand_id
1 'polypeptide(L)'
;MQGVPVNFTHQHDRADFRALPGQPATELYRAHIQHHIFDPHSHEGFGLGVIECGAERFRYRGSQLLAGPGSLVLMNPDELHTGESACEQGWRYRMLYLPADRLEAISGERDWYFTDAVRSDPRTAPVLQAALDALWHCDSELAADGLLLRVCETLRPHARALAAPREAAHPLGRAIDYMQACFARPITLAELAGAVNLSPYHFQRSFKARFHVTPQQMLMAIRLQRAKAVSYTHLTLPTKA
;
A
#
# COMPACT_ATOMS: atom_id res chain seq x y z
N MET A 1 7.00 6.92 5.45
CA MET A 1 5.59 7.29 5.09
C MET A 1 5.27 6.64 3.76
N GLN A 2 4.25 5.77 3.74
CA GLN A 2 3.92 4.90 2.59
C GLN A 2 3.23 5.63 1.42
N GLY A 3 3.45 6.93 1.29
CA GLY A 3 2.95 7.69 0.15
C GLY A 3 1.52 8.22 0.26
N VAL A 4 0.82 7.97 1.37
CA VAL A 4 -0.52 8.52 1.61
C VAL A 4 -0.46 9.96 2.13
N PRO A 5 -1.33 10.87 1.65
CA PRO A 5 -1.35 12.26 2.10
C PRO A 5 -1.94 12.39 3.51
N VAL A 6 -1.46 13.40 4.24
CA VAL A 6 -2.05 13.85 5.51
C VAL A 6 -2.62 15.27 5.40
N ASN A 7 -2.26 15.99 4.34
CA ASN A 7 -2.77 17.31 4.04
C ASN A 7 -3.60 17.23 2.76
N PHE A 8 -4.80 17.78 2.81
CA PHE A 8 -5.76 17.76 1.72
C PHE A 8 -6.16 19.18 1.34
N THR A 9 -6.53 19.36 0.10
CA THR A 9 -7.05 20.64 -0.41
C THR A 9 -8.45 20.92 0.15
N HIS A 10 -9.24 19.87 0.37
CA HIS A 10 -10.61 19.99 0.84
C HIS A 10 -10.69 19.83 2.35
N GLN A 11 -11.35 20.78 3.02
CA GLN A 11 -11.43 20.83 4.50
C GLN A 11 -12.16 19.65 5.16
N HIS A 12 -12.96 18.88 4.41
CA HIS A 12 -13.68 17.72 4.91
C HIS A 12 -12.81 16.44 4.86
N ASP A 13 -11.72 16.47 4.11
CA ASP A 13 -10.78 15.36 4.06
C ASP A 13 -9.79 15.49 5.21
N ARG A 14 -9.63 14.43 5.98
CA ARG A 14 -8.78 14.41 7.17
C ARG A 14 -8.04 13.09 7.24
N ALA A 15 -6.79 13.15 7.63
CA ALA A 15 -6.02 11.97 7.96
C ALA A 15 -5.00 12.26 9.06
N ASP A 16 -4.79 11.25 9.86
CA ASP A 16 -3.76 11.21 10.89
C ASP A 16 -2.83 10.03 10.62
N PHE A 17 -1.59 10.22 10.98
CA PHE A 17 -0.52 9.28 10.74
C PHE A 17 0.31 9.07 11.99
N ARG A 18 0.72 7.84 12.27
CA ARG A 18 1.58 7.50 13.39
C ARG A 18 2.54 6.36 13.02
N ALA A 19 3.84 6.56 13.23
CA ALA A 19 4.81 5.48 13.23
C ALA A 19 4.76 4.72 14.58
N LEU A 20 5.01 3.42 14.56
CA LEU A 20 5.09 2.64 15.79
C LEU A 20 6.40 2.89 16.55
N PRO A 21 6.39 2.80 17.89
CA PRO A 21 7.59 2.92 18.72
C PRO A 21 8.67 1.92 18.28
N GLY A 22 9.91 2.40 18.11
CA GLY A 22 11.03 1.58 17.67
C GLY A 22 10.98 1.07 16.21
N GLN A 23 9.90 1.35 15.48
CA GLN A 23 9.63 0.79 14.15
C GLN A 23 9.16 1.87 13.17
N PRO A 24 10.05 2.78 12.72
CA PRO A 24 9.66 3.94 11.92
C PRO A 24 9.09 3.58 10.53
N ALA A 25 9.36 2.38 10.04
CA ALA A 25 8.83 1.88 8.77
C ALA A 25 7.44 1.20 8.90
N THR A 26 6.99 0.93 10.14
CA THR A 26 5.64 0.39 10.42
C THR A 26 4.73 1.54 10.79
N GLU A 27 3.72 1.76 9.97
CA GLU A 27 2.95 3.00 9.99
C GLU A 27 1.45 2.73 10.11
N LEU A 28 0.79 3.52 10.95
CA LEU A 28 -0.66 3.53 11.11
C LEU A 28 -1.24 4.77 10.44
N TYR A 29 -2.37 4.62 9.81
CA TYR A 29 -3.09 5.68 9.13
C TYR A 29 -4.58 5.61 9.46
N ARG A 30 -5.16 6.74 9.83
CA ARG A 30 -6.59 6.94 10.04
C ARG A 30 -7.05 8.05 9.14
N ALA A 31 -8.09 7.82 8.36
CA ALA A 31 -8.58 8.86 7.46
C ALA A 31 -10.11 8.87 7.36
N HIS A 32 -10.62 10.06 7.10
CA HIS A 32 -11.95 10.30 6.61
C HIS A 32 -11.83 11.12 5.33
N ILE A 33 -12.16 10.52 4.21
CA ILE A 33 -11.99 11.09 2.88
C ILE A 33 -13.34 11.20 2.20
N GLN A 34 -13.66 12.37 1.70
CA GLN A 34 -14.92 12.66 1.02
C GLN A 34 -14.71 13.10 -0.43
N HIS A 35 -13.71 13.93 -0.69
CA HIS A 35 -13.49 14.57 -1.98
C HIS A 35 -12.15 14.22 -2.63
N HIS A 36 -11.16 13.84 -1.82
CA HIS A 36 -9.85 13.50 -2.35
C HIS A 36 -9.90 12.21 -3.17
N ILE A 37 -9.26 12.24 -4.32
CA ILE A 37 -9.06 11.08 -5.19
C ILE A 37 -7.58 10.72 -5.12
N PHE A 38 -7.31 9.49 -4.69
CA PHE A 38 -5.95 8.95 -4.71
C PHE A 38 -5.58 8.52 -6.13
N ASP A 39 -4.63 9.21 -6.71
CA ASP A 39 -4.01 8.82 -7.98
C ASP A 39 -3.38 7.42 -7.86
N PRO A 40 -3.11 6.74 -9.00
CA PRO A 40 -2.43 5.45 -8.99
C PRO A 40 -1.13 5.50 -8.19
N HIS A 41 -1.05 4.74 -7.10
CA HIS A 41 0.09 4.63 -6.21
C HIS A 41 0.22 3.21 -5.68
N SER A 42 1.34 2.90 -5.05
CA SER A 42 1.61 1.65 -4.35
C SER A 42 2.32 1.91 -3.03
N HIS A 43 2.37 0.91 -2.18
CA HIS A 43 3.08 0.93 -0.91
C HIS A 43 4.19 -0.12 -0.91
N GLU A 44 5.32 0.16 -0.26
CA GLU A 44 6.45 -0.80 -0.14
C GLU A 44 6.11 -1.97 0.80
N GLY A 45 5.18 -1.75 1.73
CA GLY A 45 4.69 -2.76 2.66
C GLY A 45 3.27 -3.23 2.35
N PHE A 46 2.83 -4.22 3.10
CA PHE A 46 1.43 -4.63 3.11
C PHE A 46 0.55 -3.50 3.63
N GLY A 47 -0.57 -3.23 2.93
CA GLY A 47 -1.64 -2.37 3.43
C GLY A 47 -2.74 -3.24 4.05
N LEU A 48 -2.88 -3.18 5.37
CA LEU A 48 -3.79 -4.02 6.16
C LEU A 48 -4.78 -3.13 6.89
N GLY A 49 -6.06 -3.21 6.54
CA GLY A 49 -7.01 -2.29 7.14
C GLY A 49 -8.47 -2.70 7.10
N VAL A 50 -9.30 -1.78 7.58
CA VAL A 50 -10.76 -1.93 7.67
C VAL A 50 -11.45 -0.65 7.27
N ILE A 51 -12.63 -0.78 6.65
CA ILE A 51 -13.57 0.31 6.44
C ILE A 51 -14.49 0.40 7.65
N GLU A 52 -14.51 1.56 8.31
CA GLU A 52 -15.34 1.83 9.49
C GLU A 52 -16.75 2.29 9.11
N CYS A 53 -16.83 3.24 8.17
CA CYS A 53 -18.09 3.74 7.65
C CYS A 53 -17.92 4.31 6.24
N GLY A 54 -19.03 4.47 5.54
CA GLY A 54 -19.02 4.89 4.14
C GLY A 54 -18.53 3.76 3.23
N ALA A 55 -18.09 4.11 2.03
CA ALA A 55 -17.59 3.13 1.08
C ALA A 55 -16.48 3.73 0.21
N GLU A 56 -15.45 2.95 0.00
CA GLU A 56 -14.35 3.24 -0.91
C GLU A 56 -14.53 2.49 -2.21
N ARG A 57 -14.32 3.17 -3.33
CA ARG A 57 -14.16 2.57 -4.66
C ARG A 57 -12.72 2.72 -5.09
N PHE A 58 -12.09 1.64 -5.51
CA PHE A 58 -10.72 1.68 -5.98
C PHE A 58 -10.44 0.67 -7.08
N ARG A 59 -9.42 0.94 -7.88
CA ARG A 59 -8.93 0.00 -8.90
C ARG A 59 -7.74 -0.75 -8.34
N TYR A 60 -7.77 -2.06 -8.48
CA TYR A 60 -6.71 -2.95 -8.03
C TYR A 60 -6.61 -4.14 -8.98
N ARG A 61 -5.40 -4.43 -9.48
CA ARG A 61 -5.17 -5.52 -10.46
C ARG A 61 -6.13 -5.47 -11.66
N GLY A 62 -6.46 -4.28 -12.15
CA GLY A 62 -7.33 -4.08 -13.31
C GLY A 62 -8.83 -4.19 -13.04
N SER A 63 -9.23 -4.62 -11.86
CA SER A 63 -10.62 -4.68 -11.44
C SER A 63 -11.01 -3.45 -10.62
N GLN A 64 -12.26 -3.04 -10.74
CA GLN A 64 -12.84 -2.05 -9.85
C GLN A 64 -13.46 -2.77 -8.66
N LEU A 65 -13.05 -2.39 -7.46
CA LEU A 65 -13.49 -2.96 -6.20
C LEU A 65 -14.28 -1.93 -5.41
N LEU A 66 -15.17 -2.42 -4.55
CA LEU A 66 -15.95 -1.62 -3.61
C LEU A 66 -15.76 -2.21 -2.21
N ALA A 67 -15.26 -1.40 -1.28
CA ALA A 67 -15.11 -1.77 0.11
C ALA A 67 -16.07 -0.94 0.97
N GLY A 68 -17.01 -1.59 1.62
CA GLY A 68 -17.96 -0.97 2.55
C GLY A 68 -17.63 -1.29 4.01
N PRO A 69 -18.47 -0.87 4.96
CA PRO A 69 -18.27 -1.12 6.38
C PRO A 69 -18.13 -2.61 6.69
N GLY A 70 -17.18 -2.96 7.55
CA GLY A 70 -16.86 -4.34 7.89
C GLY A 70 -16.08 -5.10 6.82
N SER A 71 -15.61 -4.41 5.77
CA SER A 71 -14.65 -4.99 4.84
C SER A 71 -13.24 -4.89 5.39
N LEU A 72 -12.48 -5.99 5.23
CA LEU A 72 -11.03 -5.99 5.28
C LEU A 72 -10.49 -5.44 3.96
N VAL A 73 -9.48 -4.59 4.04
CA VAL A 73 -8.70 -4.11 2.90
C VAL A 73 -7.29 -4.66 3.05
N LEU A 74 -6.88 -5.54 2.10
CA LEU A 74 -5.68 -6.36 2.18
C LEU A 74 -4.86 -6.18 0.91
N MET A 75 -3.91 -5.25 0.95
CA MET A 75 -3.07 -4.92 -0.20
C MET A 75 -1.68 -5.52 -0.04
N ASN A 76 -1.19 -6.14 -1.11
CA ASN A 76 0.18 -6.64 -1.15
C ASN A 76 1.16 -5.51 -1.49
N PRO A 77 2.45 -5.66 -1.13
CA PRO A 77 3.49 -4.71 -1.49
C PRO A 77 3.55 -4.45 -3.01
N ASP A 78 3.90 -3.23 -3.38
CA ASP A 78 4.18 -2.76 -4.74
C ASP A 78 3.02 -2.89 -5.75
N GLU A 79 1.81 -3.24 -5.31
CA GLU A 79 0.64 -3.33 -6.18
C GLU A 79 -0.06 -1.97 -6.32
N LEU A 80 -0.15 -1.49 -7.57
CA LEU A 80 -0.77 -0.21 -7.90
C LEU A 80 -2.28 -0.23 -7.69
N HIS A 81 -2.76 0.80 -7.01
CA HIS A 81 -4.18 1.03 -6.78
C HIS A 81 -4.52 2.52 -6.78
N THR A 82 -5.80 2.81 -6.90
CA THR A 82 -6.39 4.16 -6.75
C THR A 82 -7.28 4.16 -5.50
N GLY A 83 -7.94 5.27 -5.21
CA GLY A 83 -8.96 5.33 -4.15
C GLY A 83 -9.84 6.57 -4.31
N GLU A 84 -11.14 6.40 -4.17
CA GLU A 84 -12.12 7.49 -4.17
C GLU A 84 -13.33 7.13 -3.33
N SER A 85 -14.06 8.15 -2.87
CA SER A 85 -15.33 7.91 -2.19
C SER A 85 -16.37 7.32 -3.14
N ALA A 86 -17.09 6.31 -2.69
CA ALA A 86 -18.23 5.75 -3.38
C ALA A 86 -19.58 6.31 -2.88
N CYS A 87 -19.56 7.23 -1.89
CA CYS A 87 -20.76 7.84 -1.32
C CYS A 87 -20.49 9.31 -0.93
N GLU A 88 -21.55 10.12 -0.87
CA GLU A 88 -21.47 11.55 -0.58
C GLU A 88 -20.84 11.88 0.79
N GLN A 89 -21.07 11.03 1.79
CA GLN A 89 -20.54 11.23 3.14
C GLN A 89 -19.06 10.88 3.28
N GLY A 90 -18.44 10.39 2.21
CA GLY A 90 -17.07 9.89 2.24
C GLY A 90 -16.95 8.52 2.88
N TRP A 91 -15.71 8.09 3.10
CA TRP A 91 -15.45 6.85 3.85
C TRP A 91 -14.42 7.10 4.94
N ARG A 92 -14.55 6.36 6.04
CA ARG A 92 -13.59 6.35 7.13
C ARG A 92 -12.96 4.98 7.24
N TYR A 93 -11.65 4.96 7.36
CA TYR A 93 -10.88 3.72 7.38
C TYR A 93 -9.63 3.84 8.25
N ARG A 94 -9.11 2.68 8.62
CA ARG A 94 -7.83 2.54 9.31
C ARG A 94 -6.96 1.58 8.52
N MET A 95 -5.68 1.92 8.41
CA MET A 95 -4.68 1.10 7.76
C MET A 95 -3.44 0.95 8.65
N LEU A 96 -2.85 -0.22 8.56
CA LEU A 96 -1.50 -0.53 8.99
C LEU A 96 -0.67 -0.78 7.73
N TYR A 97 0.42 -0.06 7.57
CA TYR A 97 1.41 -0.32 6.55
C TYR A 97 2.57 -1.06 7.21
N LEU A 98 2.73 -2.33 6.86
CA LEU A 98 3.67 -3.25 7.50
C LEU A 98 4.68 -3.75 6.46
N PRO A 99 6.00 -3.45 6.61
CA PRO A 99 7.04 -3.99 5.74
C PRO A 99 7.03 -5.53 5.71
N ALA A 100 7.34 -6.12 4.56
CA ALA A 100 7.27 -7.57 4.38
C ALA A 100 8.26 -8.33 5.29
N ASP A 101 9.47 -7.80 5.45
CA ASP A 101 10.48 -8.34 6.36
C ASP A 101 10.04 -8.30 7.82
N ARG A 102 9.32 -7.23 8.20
CA ARG A 102 8.76 -7.11 9.55
C ARG A 102 7.61 -8.07 9.79
N LEU A 103 6.71 -8.23 8.81
CA LEU A 103 5.64 -9.22 8.87
C LEU A 103 6.22 -10.64 9.04
N GLU A 104 7.25 -10.97 8.24
CA GLU A 104 7.96 -12.25 8.34
C GLU A 104 8.59 -12.44 9.73
N ALA A 105 9.29 -11.43 10.24
CA ALA A 105 9.95 -11.51 11.55
C ALA A 105 8.96 -11.74 12.71
N ILE A 106 7.76 -11.14 12.64
CA ILE A 106 6.73 -11.28 13.69
C ILE A 106 5.93 -12.56 13.55
N SER A 107 5.48 -12.90 12.32
CA SER A 107 4.65 -14.08 12.08
C SER A 107 5.42 -15.39 12.07
N GLY A 108 6.73 -15.33 11.81
CA GLY A 108 7.56 -16.50 11.52
C GLY A 108 7.28 -17.14 10.16
N GLU A 109 6.47 -16.53 9.33
CA GLU A 109 6.05 -17.07 8.04
C GLU A 109 6.48 -16.17 6.89
N ARG A 110 6.96 -16.81 5.81
CA ARG A 110 7.37 -16.12 4.56
C ARG A 110 6.28 -16.14 3.53
N ASP A 111 6.45 -15.28 2.53
CA ASP A 111 5.65 -15.29 1.29
C ASP A 111 4.15 -15.11 1.52
N TRP A 112 3.78 -14.27 2.48
CA TRP A 112 2.40 -13.85 2.65
C TRP A 112 1.87 -13.19 1.38
N TYR A 113 0.67 -13.58 1.00
CA TYR A 113 0.00 -13.03 -0.18
C TYR A 113 -1.52 -13.07 -0.02
N PHE A 114 -2.15 -11.92 -0.26
CA PHE A 114 -3.61 -11.80 -0.25
C PHE A 114 -4.13 -11.86 -1.68
N THR A 115 -4.94 -12.89 -1.98
CA THR A 115 -5.58 -13.01 -3.30
C THR A 115 -6.67 -11.96 -3.49
N ASP A 116 -7.42 -11.68 -2.44
CA ASP A 116 -8.53 -10.75 -2.43
C ASP A 116 -8.13 -9.47 -1.70
N ALA A 117 -8.12 -8.34 -2.40
CA ALA A 117 -7.80 -7.05 -1.80
C ALA A 117 -8.95 -6.50 -0.94
N VAL A 118 -10.17 -6.96 -1.17
CA VAL A 118 -11.35 -6.64 -0.36
C VAL A 118 -12.05 -7.93 0.06
N ARG A 119 -12.32 -8.04 1.35
CA ARG A 119 -13.08 -9.18 1.86
C ARG A 119 -14.08 -8.73 2.91
N SER A 120 -15.35 -8.96 2.64
CA SER A 120 -16.40 -8.77 3.66
C SER A 120 -16.28 -9.89 4.69
N ASP A 121 -15.87 -9.54 5.89
CA ASP A 121 -15.75 -10.46 7.01
C ASP A 121 -16.18 -9.78 8.32
N PRO A 122 -17.48 -9.86 8.66
CA PRO A 122 -18.02 -9.20 9.83
C PRO A 122 -17.52 -9.77 11.16
N ARG A 123 -16.82 -10.91 11.15
CA ARG A 123 -16.21 -11.50 12.34
C ARG A 123 -14.77 -10.99 12.54
N THR A 124 -14.01 -10.94 11.47
CA THR A 124 -12.58 -10.56 11.53
C THR A 124 -12.40 -9.04 11.55
N ALA A 125 -13.23 -8.28 10.84
CA ALA A 125 -13.08 -6.83 10.76
C ALA A 125 -13.12 -6.11 12.13
N PRO A 126 -14.03 -6.40 13.07
CA PRO A 126 -14.00 -5.77 14.40
C PRO A 126 -12.75 -6.14 15.21
N VAL A 127 -12.23 -7.36 15.05
CA VAL A 127 -11.01 -7.81 15.74
C VAL A 127 -9.79 -7.06 15.22
N LEU A 128 -9.68 -6.93 13.90
CA LEU A 128 -8.61 -6.15 13.28
C LEU A 128 -8.72 -4.67 13.66
N GLN A 129 -9.93 -4.10 13.62
CA GLN A 129 -10.15 -2.70 14.03
C GLN A 129 -9.70 -2.44 15.46
N ALA A 130 -10.06 -3.33 16.40
CA ALA A 130 -9.64 -3.21 17.80
C ALA A 130 -8.11 -3.31 17.96
N ALA A 131 -7.45 -4.20 17.20
CA ALA A 131 -6.00 -4.31 17.21
C ALA A 131 -5.31 -3.06 16.64
N LEU A 132 -5.82 -2.49 15.55
CA LEU A 132 -5.33 -1.23 14.96
C LEU A 132 -5.56 -0.05 15.92
N ASP A 133 -6.66 -0.05 16.67
CA ASP A 133 -6.92 0.98 17.67
C ASP A 133 -5.95 0.87 18.85
N ALA A 134 -5.70 -0.33 19.34
CA ALA A 134 -4.72 -0.57 20.39
C ALA A 134 -3.29 -0.17 19.95
N LEU A 135 -2.89 -0.51 18.71
CA LEU A 135 -1.63 -0.07 18.12
C LEU A 135 -1.52 1.45 18.02
N TRP A 136 -2.62 2.12 17.71
CA TRP A 136 -2.65 3.59 17.63
C TRP A 136 -2.30 4.27 18.95
N HIS A 137 -2.66 3.68 20.09
CA HIS A 137 -2.41 4.23 21.43
C HIS A 137 -1.22 3.59 22.13
N CYS A 138 -0.51 2.69 21.47
CA CYS A 138 0.62 1.97 22.04
C CYS A 138 1.89 2.83 22.07
N ASP A 139 2.51 2.92 23.25
CA ASP A 139 3.78 3.68 23.45
C ASP A 139 4.97 2.76 23.78
N SER A 140 4.76 1.44 23.84
CA SER A 140 5.77 0.45 24.15
C SER A 140 6.08 -0.42 22.93
N GLU A 141 7.35 -0.58 22.60
CA GLU A 141 7.82 -1.42 21.50
C GLU A 141 7.40 -2.89 21.70
N LEU A 142 7.59 -3.43 22.92
CA LEU A 142 7.18 -4.79 23.24
C LEU A 142 5.66 -5.01 23.10
N ALA A 143 4.86 -4.02 23.55
CA ALA A 143 3.41 -4.12 23.39
C ALA A 143 3.01 -4.01 21.90
N ALA A 144 3.68 -3.16 21.12
CA ALA A 144 3.48 -3.06 19.66
C ALA A 144 3.76 -4.40 18.96
N ASP A 145 4.84 -5.10 19.33
CA ASP A 145 5.16 -6.41 18.78
C ASP A 145 4.07 -7.46 19.08
N GLY A 146 3.57 -7.50 20.30
CA GLY A 146 2.46 -8.38 20.68
C GLY A 146 1.16 -8.08 19.92
N LEU A 147 0.87 -6.79 19.69
CA LEU A 147 -0.30 -6.38 18.91
C LEU A 147 -0.13 -6.67 17.42
N LEU A 148 1.06 -6.49 16.87
CA LEU A 148 1.36 -6.86 15.49
C LEU A 148 1.25 -8.37 15.27
N LEU A 149 1.74 -9.18 16.21
CA LEU A 149 1.53 -10.64 16.17
C LEU A 149 0.04 -10.98 16.13
N ARG A 150 -0.77 -10.33 16.97
CA ARG A 150 -2.22 -10.50 16.96
C ARG A 150 -2.85 -10.11 15.62
N VAL A 151 -2.39 -9.04 14.97
CA VAL A 151 -2.81 -8.67 13.60
C VAL A 151 -2.47 -9.80 12.62
N CYS A 152 -1.25 -10.32 12.66
CA CYS A 152 -0.82 -11.44 11.81
C CYS A 152 -1.70 -12.68 12.04
N GLU A 153 -1.93 -13.08 13.29
CA GLU A 153 -2.79 -14.23 13.62
C GLU A 153 -4.23 -14.04 13.12
N THR A 154 -4.76 -12.82 13.27
CA THR A 154 -6.11 -12.45 12.80
C THR A 154 -6.24 -12.56 11.29
N LEU A 155 -5.20 -12.17 10.54
CA LEU A 155 -5.21 -12.14 9.08
C LEU A 155 -4.67 -13.42 8.42
N ARG A 156 -4.02 -14.31 9.17
CA ARG A 156 -3.48 -15.58 8.67
C ARG A 156 -4.49 -16.41 7.86
N PRO A 157 -5.78 -16.54 8.25
CA PRO A 157 -6.77 -17.29 7.47
C PRO A 157 -7.08 -16.68 6.09
N HIS A 158 -6.74 -15.40 5.90
CA HIS A 158 -6.95 -14.68 4.64
C HIS A 158 -5.70 -14.66 3.76
N ALA A 159 -4.53 -14.94 4.34
CA ALA A 159 -3.27 -15.08 3.62
C ALA A 159 -3.15 -16.48 3.03
N ARG A 160 -2.57 -16.58 1.85
CA ARG A 160 -2.09 -17.84 1.31
C ARG A 160 -0.56 -17.77 1.29
N ALA A 161 0.08 -18.85 1.73
CA ALA A 161 1.49 -19.09 1.43
C ALA A 161 1.58 -19.53 -0.04
N LEU A 162 1.31 -18.61 -0.94
CA LEU A 162 1.69 -18.80 -2.33
C LEU A 162 3.09 -18.23 -2.43
N ALA A 163 4.03 -19.03 -2.96
CA ALA A 163 5.21 -18.43 -3.56
C ALA A 163 4.69 -17.30 -4.45
N ALA A 164 4.82 -16.05 -3.98
CA ALA A 164 4.43 -14.91 -4.78
C ALA A 164 5.05 -15.15 -6.14
N PRO A 165 4.31 -15.02 -7.25
CA PRO A 165 4.95 -15.01 -8.54
C PRO A 165 6.02 -13.93 -8.40
N ARG A 166 7.29 -14.32 -8.22
CA ARG A 166 8.38 -13.36 -8.10
C ARG A 166 8.27 -12.49 -9.33
N GLU A 167 7.79 -11.25 -9.18
CA GLU A 167 7.73 -10.31 -10.30
C GLU A 167 9.09 -10.18 -10.96
N ALA A 168 10.17 -10.35 -10.17
CA ALA A 168 11.53 -10.51 -10.66
C ALA A 168 11.75 -11.76 -11.55
N ALA A 169 10.93 -12.83 -11.41
CA ALA A 169 11.01 -14.00 -12.30
C ALA A 169 10.22 -13.79 -13.60
N HIS A 170 9.27 -12.84 -13.63
CA HIS A 170 8.57 -12.51 -14.86
C HIS A 170 9.43 -11.56 -15.70
N PRO A 171 9.57 -11.78 -17.01
CA PRO A 171 10.39 -10.92 -17.87
C PRO A 171 10.07 -9.41 -17.72
N LEU A 172 8.81 -9.04 -17.51
CA LEU A 172 8.38 -7.65 -17.29
C LEU A 172 8.76 -7.08 -15.91
N GLY A 173 9.06 -7.92 -14.91
CA GLY A 173 9.57 -7.48 -13.60
C GLY A 173 10.90 -6.74 -13.76
N ARG A 174 11.79 -7.20 -14.65
CA ARG A 174 13.04 -6.50 -14.95
C ARG A 174 12.85 -5.07 -15.46
N ALA A 175 11.72 -4.77 -16.10
CA ALA A 175 11.43 -3.38 -16.48
C ALA A 175 11.07 -2.52 -15.29
N ILE A 176 10.41 -3.08 -14.25
CA ILE A 176 10.14 -2.37 -12.99
C ILE A 176 11.45 -2.16 -12.24
N ASP A 177 12.29 -3.18 -12.11
CA ASP A 177 13.63 -3.07 -11.48
C ASP A 177 14.46 -1.96 -12.18
N TYR A 178 14.39 -1.91 -13.51
CA TYR A 178 15.05 -0.87 -14.28
C TYR A 178 14.49 0.54 -13.99
N MET A 179 13.16 0.66 -13.89
CA MET A 179 12.52 1.92 -13.52
C MET A 179 12.92 2.35 -12.11
N GLN A 180 12.96 1.44 -11.16
CA GLN A 180 13.37 1.71 -9.76
C GLN A 180 14.85 2.11 -9.67
N ALA A 181 15.73 1.51 -10.46
CA ALA A 181 17.14 1.84 -10.49
C ALA A 181 17.43 3.19 -11.19
N CYS A 182 16.61 3.56 -12.18
CA CYS A 182 16.88 4.69 -13.08
C CYS A 182 15.85 5.83 -12.98
N PHE A 183 14.96 5.83 -11.98
CA PHE A 183 13.82 6.76 -11.87
C PHE A 183 14.20 8.25 -11.95
N ALA A 184 15.42 8.61 -11.52
CA ALA A 184 15.89 10.00 -11.46
C ALA A 184 16.21 10.61 -12.84
N ARG A 185 16.35 9.79 -13.88
CA ARG A 185 16.63 10.24 -15.24
C ARG A 185 15.46 10.01 -16.19
N PRO A 186 15.43 10.66 -17.36
CA PRO A 186 14.51 10.30 -18.43
C PRO A 186 14.70 8.83 -18.84
N ILE A 187 13.60 8.10 -18.94
CA ILE A 187 13.55 6.70 -19.41
C ILE A 187 12.62 6.64 -20.59
N THR A 188 13.06 6.01 -21.67
CA THR A 188 12.28 5.83 -22.89
C THR A 188 11.57 4.48 -22.89
N LEU A 189 10.47 4.40 -23.67
CA LEU A 189 9.78 3.12 -23.89
C LEU A 189 10.68 2.07 -24.54
N ALA A 190 11.57 2.52 -25.43
CA ALA A 190 12.52 1.64 -26.10
C ALA A 190 13.54 1.02 -25.13
N GLU A 191 14.04 1.80 -24.16
CA GLU A 191 14.95 1.28 -23.11
C GLU A 191 14.26 0.21 -22.26
N LEU A 192 13.02 0.46 -21.83
CA LEU A 192 12.25 -0.52 -21.05
C LEU A 192 11.96 -1.79 -21.83
N ALA A 193 11.58 -1.65 -23.09
CA ALA A 193 11.33 -2.77 -23.97
C ALA A 193 12.62 -3.58 -24.23
N GLY A 194 13.76 -2.89 -24.41
CA GLY A 194 15.08 -3.51 -24.59
C GLY A 194 15.51 -4.29 -23.34
N ALA A 195 15.25 -3.79 -22.13
CA ALA A 195 15.57 -4.46 -20.87
C ALA A 195 14.89 -5.85 -20.72
N VAL A 196 13.80 -6.06 -21.45
CA VAL A 196 13.01 -7.31 -21.42
C VAL A 196 12.98 -8.04 -22.77
N ASN A 197 13.79 -7.60 -23.74
CA ASN A 197 13.90 -8.17 -25.08
C ASN A 197 12.56 -8.20 -25.86
N LEU A 198 11.78 -7.12 -25.77
CA LEU A 198 10.53 -6.94 -26.50
C LEU A 198 10.59 -5.72 -27.41
N SER A 199 9.76 -5.69 -28.45
CA SER A 199 9.52 -4.43 -29.18
C SER A 199 8.72 -3.46 -28.30
N PRO A 200 8.86 -2.13 -28.49
CA PRO A 200 8.11 -1.13 -27.70
C PRO A 200 6.60 -1.35 -27.69
N TYR A 201 6.03 -1.75 -28.83
CA TYR A 201 4.60 -2.05 -28.95
C TYR A 201 4.19 -3.28 -28.12
N HIS A 202 4.92 -4.39 -28.26
CA HIS A 202 4.65 -5.60 -27.49
C HIS A 202 4.88 -5.40 -26.00
N PHE A 203 5.94 -4.67 -25.65
CA PHE A 203 6.22 -4.31 -24.26
C PHE A 203 5.06 -3.54 -23.65
N GLN A 204 4.63 -2.42 -24.26
CA GLN A 204 3.55 -1.58 -23.71
C GLN A 204 2.25 -2.37 -23.54
N ARG A 205 1.89 -3.19 -24.51
CA ARG A 205 0.67 -4.01 -24.47
C ARG A 205 0.74 -5.07 -23.38
N SER A 206 1.85 -5.82 -23.30
CA SER A 206 2.07 -6.86 -22.29
C SER A 206 2.18 -6.28 -20.89
N PHE A 207 2.86 -5.13 -20.74
CA PHE A 207 2.98 -4.42 -19.47
C PHE A 207 1.60 -3.97 -18.95
N LYS A 208 0.81 -3.31 -19.81
CA LYS A 208 -0.55 -2.89 -19.45
C LYS A 208 -1.47 -4.07 -19.15
N ALA A 209 -1.34 -5.17 -19.88
CA ALA A 209 -2.12 -6.39 -19.61
C ALA A 209 -1.74 -7.02 -18.25
N ARG A 210 -0.47 -6.97 -17.88
CA ARG A 210 0.05 -7.60 -16.64
C ARG A 210 -0.16 -6.72 -15.41
N PHE A 211 0.18 -5.43 -15.51
CA PHE A 211 0.18 -4.50 -14.37
C PHE A 211 -1.03 -3.56 -14.35
N HIS A 212 -1.88 -3.63 -15.36
CA HIS A 212 -3.10 -2.83 -15.52
C HIS A 212 -2.90 -1.31 -15.57
N VAL A 213 -1.64 -0.87 -15.66
CA VAL A 213 -1.21 0.51 -15.84
C VAL A 213 -0.20 0.60 -16.99
N THR A 214 -0.03 1.80 -17.54
CA THR A 214 1.02 2.02 -18.55
C THR A 214 2.40 2.10 -17.89
N PRO A 215 3.50 1.82 -18.64
CA PRO A 215 4.86 2.03 -18.13
C PRO A 215 5.10 3.45 -17.59
N GLN A 216 4.51 4.47 -18.24
CA GLN A 216 4.61 5.85 -17.80
C GLN A 216 3.92 6.10 -16.46
N GLN A 217 2.72 5.54 -16.25
CA GLN A 217 2.01 5.64 -14.98
C GLN A 217 2.78 4.95 -13.86
N MET A 218 3.35 3.78 -14.12
CA MET A 218 4.22 3.08 -13.16
C MET A 218 5.45 3.92 -12.80
N LEU A 219 6.18 4.45 -13.79
CA LEU A 219 7.34 5.30 -13.54
C LEU A 219 6.98 6.57 -12.75
N MET A 220 5.82 7.17 -13.03
CA MET A 220 5.35 8.33 -12.28
C MET A 220 5.05 7.98 -10.83
N ALA A 221 4.42 6.84 -10.57
CA ALA A 221 4.15 6.36 -9.21
C ALA A 221 5.47 6.14 -8.43
N ILE A 222 6.47 5.48 -9.05
CA ILE A 222 7.81 5.29 -8.47
C ILE A 222 8.47 6.64 -8.14
N ARG A 223 8.41 7.62 -9.05
CA ARG A 223 8.98 8.95 -8.82
C ARG A 223 8.31 9.69 -7.68
N LEU A 224 6.98 9.66 -7.60
CA LEU A 224 6.22 10.28 -6.53
C LEU A 224 6.54 9.66 -5.18
N GLN A 225 6.64 8.34 -5.12
CA GLN A 225 7.01 7.62 -3.91
C GLN A 225 8.41 8.03 -3.41
N ARG A 226 9.40 8.05 -4.32
CA ARG A 226 10.77 8.46 -4.00
C ARG A 226 10.88 9.93 -3.59
N ALA A 227 10.15 10.82 -4.25
CA ALA A 227 10.11 12.25 -3.89
C ALA A 227 9.54 12.47 -2.47
N LYS A 228 8.50 11.75 -2.11
CA LYS A 228 7.90 11.80 -0.76
C LYS A 228 8.88 11.28 0.31
N ALA A 229 9.61 10.19 0.05
CA ALA A 229 10.61 9.66 0.97
C ALA A 229 11.72 10.67 1.26
N VAL A 230 12.21 11.40 0.25
CA VAL A 230 13.25 12.44 0.42
C VAL A 230 12.71 13.64 1.22
N SER A 231 11.50 14.10 0.94
CA SER A 231 10.90 15.23 1.67
C SER A 231 10.73 14.94 3.17
N TYR A 232 10.39 13.71 3.52
CA TYR A 232 10.23 13.30 4.92
C TYR A 232 11.55 13.28 5.70
N THR A 233 12.64 12.80 5.10
CA THR A 233 13.96 12.76 5.76
C THR A 233 14.51 14.16 6.01
N HIS A 234 14.19 15.14 5.18
CA HIS A 234 14.62 16.53 5.35
C HIS A 234 13.77 17.33 6.37
N LEU A 235 12.51 16.97 6.58
CA LEU A 235 11.62 17.67 7.52
C LEU A 235 11.75 17.16 8.97
N THR A 236 12.39 16.02 9.19
CA THR A 236 12.57 15.41 10.53
C THR A 236 13.94 15.68 11.15
N LEU A 237 14.81 16.49 10.55
CA LEU A 237 16.03 16.94 11.21
C LEU A 237 15.65 17.88 12.35
N PRO A 238 16.06 17.60 13.62
CA PRO A 238 15.82 18.50 14.73
C PRO A 238 16.53 19.82 14.45
N THR A 239 15.78 20.90 14.43
CA THR A 239 16.32 22.24 14.57
C THR A 239 17.03 22.27 15.92
N LYS A 240 18.36 22.21 15.91
CA LYS A 240 19.15 22.51 17.10
C LYS A 240 18.87 23.97 17.47
N ALA A 241 18.22 24.15 18.63
CA ALA A 241 18.20 25.41 19.35
C ALA A 241 19.55 25.64 19.98
#